data_c88f26b1b6cc1d4330955d56b2c3f2ce
#
_entry.id   c88f26b1b6cc1d4330955d56b2c3f2ce
#
_cell.length_a   1.000
_cell.length_b   1.000
_cell.length_c   1.000
_cell.angle_alpha   90.00
_cell.angle_beta   90.00
_cell.angle_gamma   90.00
#
_symmetry.space_group_name_H-M   'P 1'
#
loop_
_entity.id
_entity.type
_entity.pdbx_description
1 polymer ?
#
loop_
_entity_poly.entity_id
_entity_poly.type
_entity_poly.pdbx_seq_one_letter_code
_entity_poly.pdbx_strand_id
1 'polypeptide(L)'
;GDFFGFIDRTESGGAKDSYFEASPRLSFAGVSGKDIQFGIVKDVLVSTTWEGGEGFNNYLYGFGVDLDIPYFQYANVNFYRANNENTADDYQMTIAYAVPFKVSSEDFLVDGFLDWSTAEKDHASELNWTTQYKWNVGKHISPETRLYLGVEHSVWNNKFGIKGSDENNVSALIKYHF
;
A
#
# COMPACT_ATOMS: atom_id res chain seq x y z
N GLY A 1 -14.50 8.82 -1.91
CA GLY A 1 -13.55 7.89 -2.52
C GLY A 1 -12.15 8.49 -2.60
N ASP A 2 -11.21 7.68 -2.90
CA ASP A 2 -9.82 8.06 -3.04
C ASP A 2 -9.17 7.38 -4.25
N PHE A 3 -7.97 7.79 -4.56
CA PHE A 3 -7.17 7.25 -5.64
C PHE A 3 -5.73 7.13 -5.16
N PHE A 4 -5.14 5.95 -5.31
CA PHE A 4 -3.72 5.73 -5.19
C PHE A 4 -3.12 5.45 -6.56
N GLY A 5 -1.98 6.04 -6.85
CA GLY A 5 -1.20 5.77 -8.04
C GLY A 5 0.27 5.63 -7.70
N PHE A 6 0.93 4.65 -8.27
CA PHE A 6 2.34 4.39 -8.07
C PHE A 6 3.01 4.09 -9.41
N ILE A 7 4.22 4.61 -9.60
CA ILE A 7 5.06 4.30 -10.75
C ILE A 7 6.47 4.08 -10.23
N ASP A 8 7.04 2.94 -10.55
CA ASP A 8 8.44 2.64 -10.30
C ASP A 8 9.16 2.30 -11.60
N ARG A 9 10.41 2.68 -11.67
CA ARG A 9 11.30 2.33 -12.76
C ARG A 9 12.66 2.00 -12.19
N THR A 10 13.03 0.75 -12.34
CA THR A 10 14.33 0.25 -11.88
C THR A 10 15.23 -0.02 -13.09
N GLU A 11 16.49 0.38 -12.99
CA GLU A 11 17.52 0.09 -13.97
C GLU A 11 18.72 -0.51 -13.26
N SER A 12 19.04 -1.76 -13.55
CA SER A 12 20.17 -2.48 -12.95
C SER A 12 20.86 -3.37 -13.98
N GLY A 13 22.17 -3.20 -14.14
CA GLY A 13 22.97 -4.06 -15.01
C GLY A 13 22.59 -4.04 -16.49
N GLY A 14 21.91 -2.96 -16.95
CA GLY A 14 21.42 -2.83 -18.33
C GLY A 14 20.01 -3.39 -18.55
N ALA A 15 19.42 -4.06 -17.56
CA ALA A 15 18.00 -4.40 -17.56
C ALA A 15 17.18 -3.21 -17.06
N LYS A 16 16.04 -2.96 -17.69
CA LYS A 16 15.07 -1.94 -17.30
C LYS A 16 13.80 -2.67 -16.93
N ASP A 17 13.26 -2.31 -15.78
CA ASP A 17 11.96 -2.78 -15.31
C ASP A 17 11.10 -1.57 -14.98
N SER A 18 9.83 -1.67 -15.29
CA SER A 18 8.84 -0.64 -14.97
C SER A 18 7.61 -1.30 -14.36
N TYR A 19 7.13 -0.72 -13.29
CA TYR A 19 5.89 -1.10 -12.62
C TYR A 19 5.01 0.12 -12.47
N PHE A 20 3.73 -0.03 -12.67
CA PHE A 20 2.74 0.99 -12.32
C PHE A 20 1.53 0.36 -11.65
N GLU A 21 0.90 1.15 -10.81
CA GLU A 21 -0.34 0.79 -10.12
C GLU A 21 -1.30 1.96 -10.16
N ALA A 22 -2.59 1.67 -10.37
CA ALA A 22 -3.68 2.61 -10.29
C ALA A 22 -4.84 1.98 -9.51
N SER A 23 -5.13 2.51 -8.32
CA SER A 23 -6.04 1.92 -7.35
C SER A 23 -7.15 2.91 -6.95
N PRO A 24 -8.19 3.11 -7.79
CA PRO A 24 -9.35 3.90 -7.42
C PRO A 24 -10.23 3.14 -6.43
N ARG A 25 -10.75 3.86 -5.43
CA ARG A 25 -11.70 3.36 -4.43
C ARG A 25 -12.93 4.25 -4.40
N LEU A 26 -14.11 3.66 -4.48
CA LEU A 26 -15.39 4.37 -4.50
C LEU A 26 -16.15 4.15 -3.19
N SER A 27 -16.34 5.21 -2.44
CA SER A 27 -17.00 5.24 -1.14
C SER A 27 -18.52 5.10 -1.25
N PHE A 28 -19.11 4.17 -0.51
CA PHE A 28 -20.58 4.05 -0.39
C PHE A 28 -21.18 5.22 0.38
N ALA A 29 -20.56 5.67 1.46
CA ALA A 29 -21.00 6.86 2.18
C ALA A 29 -20.98 8.09 1.26
N GLY A 30 -19.90 8.27 0.49
CA GLY A 30 -19.77 9.39 -0.46
C GLY A 30 -20.80 9.39 -1.59
N VAL A 31 -21.14 8.22 -2.13
CA VAL A 31 -22.14 8.11 -3.22
C VAL A 31 -23.56 8.21 -2.69
N SER A 32 -23.86 7.56 -1.57
CA SER A 32 -25.23 7.55 -1.01
C SER A 32 -25.59 8.81 -0.26
N GLY A 33 -24.61 9.61 0.16
CA GLY A 33 -24.78 10.74 1.07
C GLY A 33 -25.21 10.34 2.48
N LYS A 34 -25.11 9.05 2.84
CA LYS A 34 -25.50 8.51 4.14
C LYS A 34 -24.26 8.10 4.93
N ASP A 35 -24.28 8.40 6.21
CA ASP A 35 -23.31 7.85 7.15
C ASP A 35 -23.58 6.34 7.30
N ILE A 36 -22.54 5.53 7.04
CA ILE A 36 -22.61 4.06 7.17
C ILE A 36 -21.69 3.55 8.28
N GLN A 37 -21.22 4.44 9.16
CA GLN A 37 -20.34 4.09 10.25
C GLN A 37 -20.97 3.04 11.17
N PHE A 38 -20.24 1.95 11.41
CA PHE A 38 -20.62 0.89 12.32
C PHE A 38 -19.42 0.41 13.14
N GLY A 39 -19.46 0.63 14.44
CA GLY A 39 -18.31 0.34 15.33
C GLY A 39 -17.06 1.09 14.86
N ILE A 40 -15.99 0.37 14.57
CA ILE A 40 -14.75 0.94 14.04
C ILE A 40 -14.75 1.07 12.50
N VAL A 41 -15.75 0.54 11.81
CA VAL A 41 -15.88 0.69 10.36
C VAL A 41 -16.41 2.08 10.06
N LYS A 42 -15.62 2.88 9.36
CA LYS A 42 -15.94 4.26 8.97
C LYS A 42 -16.65 4.32 7.62
N ASP A 43 -16.23 3.48 6.67
CA ASP A 43 -16.81 3.41 5.33
C ASP A 43 -16.57 2.03 4.70
N VAL A 44 -17.42 1.67 3.74
CA VAL A 44 -17.23 0.52 2.86
C VAL A 44 -17.06 1.05 1.44
N LEU A 45 -16.12 0.47 0.69
CA LEU A 45 -15.75 0.97 -0.63
C LEU A 45 -15.74 -0.18 -1.64
N VAL A 46 -16.08 0.12 -2.88
CA VAL A 46 -15.66 -0.70 -4.02
C VAL A 46 -14.20 -0.35 -4.28
N SER A 47 -13.36 -1.36 -4.29
CA SER A 47 -11.91 -1.20 -4.50
C SER A 47 -11.50 -1.93 -5.78
N THR A 48 -10.73 -1.25 -6.59
CA THR A 48 -10.14 -1.84 -7.80
C THR A 48 -8.68 -1.44 -7.91
N THR A 49 -7.87 -2.29 -8.53
CA THR A 49 -6.47 -1.99 -8.81
C THR A 49 -6.12 -2.48 -10.20
N TRP A 50 -5.41 -1.67 -10.95
CA TRP A 50 -4.74 -2.06 -12.16
C TRP A 50 -3.23 -1.99 -11.93
N GLU A 51 -2.59 -3.13 -12.05
CA GLU A 51 -1.14 -3.31 -11.98
C GLU A 51 -0.61 -3.63 -13.35
N GLY A 52 0.49 -3.03 -13.72
CA GLY A 52 1.12 -3.30 -14.99
C GLY A 52 2.61 -3.09 -14.97
N GLY A 53 3.28 -3.78 -15.87
CA GLY A 53 4.72 -3.70 -16.03
C GLY A 53 5.15 -4.23 -17.38
N GLU A 54 6.45 -4.49 -17.53
CA GLU A 54 6.95 -5.07 -18.75
C GLU A 54 6.49 -6.54 -18.86
N GLY A 55 5.47 -6.78 -19.70
CA GLY A 55 4.97 -8.12 -20.02
C GLY A 55 3.87 -8.65 -19.08
N PHE A 56 3.23 -7.81 -18.28
CA PHE A 56 2.04 -8.21 -17.53
C PHE A 56 1.06 -7.08 -17.29
N ASN A 57 -0.22 -7.44 -17.15
CA ASN A 57 -1.31 -6.59 -16.67
C ASN A 57 -2.22 -7.41 -15.77
N ASN A 58 -2.37 -7.00 -14.51
CA ASN A 58 -3.27 -7.63 -13.56
C ASN A 58 -4.40 -6.66 -13.21
N TYR A 59 -5.58 -7.20 -13.00
CA TYR A 59 -6.77 -6.44 -12.59
C TYR A 59 -7.33 -7.03 -11.31
N LEU A 60 -7.31 -6.24 -10.23
CA LEU A 60 -7.86 -6.59 -8.95
C LEU A 60 -9.20 -5.87 -8.76
N TYR A 61 -10.20 -6.56 -8.28
CA TYR A 61 -11.52 -5.98 -7.99
C TYR A 61 -12.13 -6.60 -6.75
N GLY A 62 -12.75 -5.77 -5.94
CA GLY A 62 -13.30 -6.22 -4.69
C GLY A 62 -13.91 -5.10 -3.85
N PHE A 63 -13.73 -5.22 -2.57
CA PHE A 63 -14.25 -4.25 -1.60
C PHE A 63 -13.21 -3.92 -0.55
N GLY A 64 -13.32 -2.70 -0.01
CA GLY A 64 -12.50 -2.22 1.08
C GLY A 64 -13.34 -1.71 2.23
N VAL A 65 -12.72 -1.65 3.40
CA VAL A 65 -13.25 -0.98 4.57
C VAL A 65 -12.24 0.03 5.09
N ASP A 66 -12.70 1.25 5.35
CA ASP A 66 -11.95 2.24 6.09
C ASP A 66 -12.28 2.12 7.57
N LEU A 67 -11.27 2.19 8.40
CA LEU A 67 -11.39 1.99 9.84
C LEU A 67 -11.07 3.28 10.59
N ASP A 68 -11.90 3.59 11.59
CA ASP A 68 -11.66 4.66 12.56
C ASP A 68 -10.96 4.07 13.79
N ILE A 69 -9.64 4.05 13.75
CA ILE A 69 -8.79 3.52 14.83
C ILE A 69 -8.11 4.71 15.52
N PRO A 70 -8.23 4.83 16.86
CA PRO A 70 -7.57 5.89 17.60
C PRO A 70 -6.07 5.98 17.28
N TYR A 71 -5.60 7.22 17.11
CA TYR A 71 -4.20 7.56 16.75
C TYR A 71 -3.78 7.26 15.31
N PHE A 72 -4.58 6.54 14.52
CA PHE A 72 -4.30 6.36 13.11
C PHE A 72 -4.80 7.56 12.29
N GLN A 73 -4.00 8.04 11.37
CA GLN A 73 -4.42 9.02 10.36
C GLN A 73 -5.36 8.36 9.36
N TYR A 74 -5.04 7.12 8.98
CA TYR A 74 -5.90 6.21 8.26
C TYR A 74 -5.51 4.75 8.56
N ALA A 75 -6.48 3.88 8.45
CA ALA A 75 -6.30 2.44 8.39
C ALA A 75 -7.38 1.88 7.47
N ASN A 76 -7.02 1.03 6.55
CA ASN A 76 -7.97 0.35 5.68
C ASN A 76 -7.55 -1.08 5.36
N VAL A 77 -8.53 -1.89 5.03
CA VAL A 77 -8.36 -3.28 4.60
C VAL A 77 -9.14 -3.46 3.32
N ASN A 78 -8.49 -3.96 2.28
CA ASN A 78 -9.09 -4.23 0.99
C ASN A 78 -8.97 -5.72 0.67
N PHE A 79 -10.02 -6.30 0.11
CA PHE A 79 -10.08 -7.68 -0.33
C PHE A 79 -10.38 -7.71 -1.82
N TYR A 80 -9.59 -8.47 -2.56
CA TYR A 80 -9.65 -8.52 -4.01
C TYR A 80 -9.75 -9.95 -4.53
N ARG A 81 -10.43 -10.11 -5.65
CA ARG A 81 -10.17 -11.14 -6.62
C ARG A 81 -9.18 -10.58 -7.61
N ALA A 82 -8.02 -11.20 -7.76
CA ALA A 82 -7.03 -10.84 -8.75
C ALA A 82 -7.24 -11.66 -10.01
N ASN A 83 -7.31 -10.97 -11.15
CA ASN A 83 -7.26 -11.55 -12.48
C ASN A 83 -5.85 -11.30 -13.02
N ASN A 84 -5.02 -12.34 -12.98
CA ASN A 84 -3.62 -12.27 -13.30
C ASN A 84 -3.38 -12.71 -14.75
N GLU A 85 -2.57 -11.95 -15.51
CA GLU A 85 -2.29 -12.26 -16.90
C GLU A 85 -1.41 -13.51 -17.07
N ASN A 86 -0.38 -13.64 -16.22
CA ASN A 86 0.67 -14.64 -16.39
C ASN A 86 0.59 -15.81 -15.40
N THR A 87 -0.25 -15.73 -14.38
CA THR A 87 -0.45 -16.76 -13.35
C THR A 87 -1.93 -17.07 -13.18
N ALA A 88 -2.26 -18.09 -12.40
CA ALA A 88 -3.65 -18.34 -12.04
C ALA A 88 -4.22 -17.18 -11.22
N ASP A 89 -5.53 -16.95 -11.40
CA ASP A 89 -6.26 -15.96 -10.59
C ASP A 89 -6.30 -16.37 -9.14
N ASP A 90 -6.10 -15.40 -8.25
CA ASP A 90 -6.04 -15.62 -6.81
C ASP A 90 -6.88 -14.62 -6.01
N TYR A 91 -6.75 -14.61 -4.70
CA TYR A 91 -7.33 -13.62 -3.80
C TYR A 91 -6.22 -12.86 -3.09
N GLN A 92 -6.37 -11.55 -3.02
CA GLN A 92 -5.44 -10.67 -2.33
C GLN A 92 -6.13 -9.90 -1.22
N MET A 93 -5.41 -9.66 -0.13
CA MET A 93 -5.77 -8.73 0.93
C MET A 93 -4.66 -7.69 1.06
N THR A 94 -5.06 -6.42 1.02
CA THR A 94 -4.16 -5.29 1.27
C THR A 94 -4.61 -4.55 2.51
N ILE A 95 -3.69 -4.36 3.46
CA ILE A 95 -3.88 -3.47 4.62
C ILE A 95 -2.97 -2.27 4.40
N ALA A 96 -3.50 -1.04 4.53
CA ALA A 96 -2.70 0.18 4.51
C ALA A 96 -2.98 1.02 5.76
N TYR A 97 -1.95 1.66 6.29
CA TYR A 97 -2.05 2.41 7.54
C TYR A 97 -1.07 3.57 7.63
N ALA A 98 -1.42 4.57 8.45
CA ALA A 98 -0.52 5.65 8.84
C ALA A 98 -0.80 6.09 10.27
N VAL A 99 0.28 6.22 11.05
CA VAL A 99 0.26 6.62 12.46
C VAL A 99 1.19 7.80 12.66
N PRO A 100 0.67 9.04 12.72
CA PRO A 100 1.44 10.21 13.10
C PRO A 100 1.64 10.25 14.62
N PHE A 101 2.80 10.68 15.08
CA PHE A 101 3.06 10.92 16.48
C PHE A 101 4.12 12.00 16.69
N LYS A 102 4.23 12.47 17.92
CA LYS A 102 5.21 13.48 18.31
C LYS A 102 6.12 12.96 19.41
N VAL A 103 7.40 13.29 19.30
CA VAL A 103 8.35 13.14 20.38
C VAL A 103 8.94 14.52 20.67
N SER A 104 8.64 15.08 21.83
CA SER A 104 8.95 16.49 22.14
C SER A 104 8.32 17.42 21.09
N SER A 105 9.12 18.25 20.45
CA SER A 105 8.69 19.16 19.35
C SER A 105 8.77 18.53 17.97
N GLU A 106 9.22 17.27 17.84
CA GLU A 106 9.46 16.62 16.56
C GLU A 106 8.26 15.78 16.12
N ASP A 107 7.95 15.86 14.81
CA ASP A 107 6.86 15.14 14.18
C ASP A 107 7.37 13.90 13.43
N PHE A 108 6.75 12.78 13.74
CA PHE A 108 7.06 11.49 13.12
C PHE A 108 5.81 10.90 12.46
N LEU A 109 6.05 10.05 11.48
CA LEU A 109 5.00 9.28 10.80
C LEU A 109 5.51 7.86 10.58
N VAL A 110 4.76 6.88 11.05
CA VAL A 110 4.92 5.48 10.67
C VAL A 110 3.77 5.12 9.75
N ASP A 111 4.07 4.76 8.52
CA ASP A 111 3.07 4.28 7.57
C ASP A 111 3.58 3.07 6.79
N GLY A 112 2.66 2.39 6.15
CA GLY A 112 3.03 1.22 5.39
C GLY A 112 1.82 0.45 4.88
N PHE A 113 2.13 -0.71 4.34
CA PHE A 113 1.14 -1.64 3.83
C PHE A 113 1.56 -3.09 4.08
N LEU A 114 0.58 -3.96 4.04
CA LEU A 114 0.74 -5.41 4.01
C LEU A 114 -0.13 -5.94 2.88
N ASP A 115 0.50 -6.60 1.92
CA ASP A 115 -0.16 -7.36 0.87
C ASP A 115 0.01 -8.84 1.12
N TRP A 116 -1.08 -9.58 1.03
CA TRP A 116 -1.09 -11.02 1.15
C TRP A 116 -1.95 -11.62 0.04
N SER A 117 -1.43 -12.63 -0.65
CA SER A 117 -2.17 -13.36 -1.68
C SER A 117 -2.23 -14.86 -1.39
N THR A 118 -3.27 -15.51 -1.90
CA THR A 118 -3.43 -16.96 -1.75
C THR A 118 -2.49 -17.72 -2.67
N ALA A 119 -2.15 -18.96 -2.29
CA ALA A 119 -1.46 -19.88 -3.18
C ALA A 119 -2.42 -20.45 -4.22
N GLU A 120 -1.91 -20.68 -5.42
CA GLU A 120 -2.60 -21.40 -6.49
C GLU A 120 -1.66 -22.49 -7.06
N LYS A 121 -2.13 -23.16 -8.10
CA LYS A 121 -1.40 -24.32 -8.68
C LYS A 121 -0.02 -23.97 -9.24
N ASP A 122 0.21 -22.73 -9.62
CA ASP A 122 1.41 -22.25 -10.31
C ASP A 122 2.22 -21.23 -9.49
N HIS A 123 1.71 -20.82 -8.32
CA HIS A 123 2.44 -19.92 -7.41
C HIS A 123 2.15 -20.20 -5.94
N ALA A 124 3.08 -19.83 -5.08
CA ALA A 124 2.92 -19.89 -3.62
C ALA A 124 2.14 -18.69 -3.09
N SER A 125 1.55 -18.82 -1.90
CA SER A 125 1.05 -17.67 -1.16
C SER A 125 2.18 -16.70 -0.89
N GLU A 126 1.94 -15.43 -1.16
CA GLU A 126 2.91 -14.35 -1.03
C GLU A 126 2.52 -13.42 0.12
N LEU A 127 3.50 -12.84 0.76
CA LEU A 127 3.30 -11.75 1.71
C LEU A 127 4.38 -10.70 1.51
N ASN A 128 3.94 -9.45 1.33
CA ASN A 128 4.80 -8.26 1.38
C ASN A 128 4.35 -7.36 2.51
N TRP A 129 5.20 -7.13 3.47
CA TRP A 129 4.95 -6.15 4.54
C TRP A 129 6.03 -5.10 4.52
N THR A 130 5.66 -3.88 4.13
CA THR A 130 6.56 -2.73 4.04
C THR A 130 6.12 -1.65 5.00
N THR A 131 7.03 -1.17 5.84
CA THR A 131 6.80 -0.11 6.82
C THR A 131 7.86 0.98 6.68
N GLN A 132 7.43 2.23 6.65
CA GLN A 132 8.27 3.41 6.61
C GLN A 132 8.23 4.13 7.97
N TYR A 133 9.38 4.40 8.54
CA TYR A 133 9.57 5.18 9.76
C TYR A 133 10.17 6.52 9.38
N LYS A 134 9.40 7.61 9.56
CA LYS A 134 9.69 8.92 8.96
C LYS A 134 9.72 10.01 10.00
N TRP A 135 10.72 10.88 9.91
CA TRP A 135 10.84 12.12 10.64
C TRP A 135 10.59 13.31 9.71
N ASN A 136 9.66 14.19 10.07
CA ASN A 136 9.37 15.39 9.29
C ASN A 136 10.43 16.47 9.52
N VAL A 137 11.49 16.46 8.74
CA VAL A 137 12.52 17.50 8.75
C VAL A 137 12.08 18.77 8.01
N GLY A 138 11.09 18.66 7.15
CA GLY A 138 10.59 19.77 6.34
C GLY A 138 10.04 20.92 7.16
N LYS A 139 9.47 20.64 8.33
CA LYS A 139 8.96 21.67 9.24
C LYS A 139 10.00 22.68 9.68
N HIS A 140 11.29 22.30 9.66
CA HIS A 140 12.40 23.21 9.97
C HIS A 140 12.73 24.15 8.79
N ILE A 141 12.17 23.89 7.61
CA ILE A 141 12.28 24.75 6.42
C ILE A 141 11.08 25.68 6.37
N SER A 142 9.86 25.15 6.41
CA SER A 142 8.61 25.91 6.57
C SER A 142 7.52 25.02 7.18
N PRO A 143 6.48 25.62 7.82
CA PRO A 143 5.37 24.87 8.42
C PRO A 143 4.59 23.99 7.41
N GLU A 144 4.58 24.36 6.13
CA GLU A 144 3.88 23.64 5.08
C GLU A 144 4.76 22.56 4.42
N THR A 145 6.08 22.60 4.60
CA THR A 145 7.00 21.67 3.96
C THR A 145 6.92 20.29 4.61
N ARG A 146 6.55 19.29 3.82
CA ARG A 146 6.43 17.89 4.27
C ARG A 146 7.55 17.03 3.65
N LEU A 147 8.78 17.31 4.06
CA LEU A 147 9.96 16.53 3.69
C LEU A 147 10.32 15.61 4.86
N TYR A 148 10.41 14.33 4.55
CA TYR A 148 10.71 13.29 5.52
C TYR A 148 12.06 12.64 5.22
N LEU A 149 12.82 12.42 6.28
CA LEU A 149 13.94 11.49 6.30
C LEU A 149 13.54 10.26 7.12
N GLY A 150 13.99 9.09 6.73
CA GLY A 150 13.59 7.89 7.44
C GLY A 150 14.27 6.63 6.95
N VAL A 151 13.67 5.53 7.34
CA VAL A 151 14.03 4.19 6.90
C VAL A 151 12.78 3.45 6.45
N GLU A 152 12.92 2.61 5.44
CA GLU A 152 11.92 1.66 5.00
C GLU A 152 12.40 0.25 5.34
N HIS A 153 11.52 -0.52 5.97
CA HIS A 153 11.73 -1.93 6.23
C HIS A 153 10.72 -2.74 5.43
N SER A 154 11.19 -3.61 4.57
CA SER A 154 10.38 -4.47 3.70
C SER A 154 10.69 -5.93 3.95
N VAL A 155 9.67 -6.70 4.22
CA VAL A 155 9.72 -8.16 4.42
C VAL A 155 8.86 -8.83 3.35
N TRP A 156 9.47 -9.70 2.56
CA TRP A 156 8.80 -10.51 1.57
C TRP A 156 8.94 -11.99 1.89
N ASN A 157 7.83 -12.71 1.86
CA ASN A 157 7.82 -14.17 1.87
C ASN A 157 7.28 -14.65 0.53
N ASN A 158 8.00 -15.58 -0.10
CA ASN A 158 7.68 -16.13 -1.43
C ASN A 158 7.49 -15.02 -2.48
N LYS A 159 8.39 -14.07 -2.54
CA LYS A 159 8.32 -12.91 -3.45
C LYS A 159 7.99 -13.33 -4.88
N PHE A 160 7.01 -12.64 -5.49
CA PHE A 160 6.44 -12.96 -6.81
C PHE A 160 5.83 -14.37 -6.89
N GLY A 161 5.32 -14.90 -5.76
CA GLY A 161 4.76 -16.25 -5.70
C GLY A 161 5.78 -17.37 -5.84
N ILE A 162 7.08 -17.06 -5.80
CA ILE A 162 8.17 -18.04 -5.93
C ILE A 162 8.48 -18.60 -4.55
N LYS A 163 8.19 -19.88 -4.35
CA LYS A 163 8.38 -20.56 -3.07
C LYS A 163 9.83 -20.49 -2.59
N GLY A 164 10.01 -19.94 -1.37
CA GLY A 164 11.31 -19.80 -0.72
C GLY A 164 12.12 -18.59 -1.22
N SER A 165 11.55 -17.73 -2.07
CA SER A 165 12.15 -16.45 -2.43
C SER A 165 11.77 -15.40 -1.37
N ASP A 166 12.54 -15.39 -0.27
CA ASP A 166 12.26 -14.51 0.87
C ASP A 166 13.28 -13.36 0.91
N GLU A 167 12.81 -12.17 1.24
CA GLU A 167 13.66 -10.99 1.40
C GLU A 167 13.34 -10.26 2.70
N ASN A 168 14.36 -9.65 3.29
CA ASN A 168 14.23 -8.77 4.44
C ASN A 168 15.22 -7.62 4.28
N ASN A 169 14.72 -6.46 3.87
CA ASN A 169 15.52 -5.33 3.46
C ASN A 169 15.23 -4.10 4.32
N VAL A 170 16.28 -3.33 4.60
CA VAL A 170 16.19 -2.01 5.22
C VAL A 170 16.88 -1.00 4.31
N SER A 171 16.16 0.06 3.95
CA SER A 171 16.63 1.11 3.05
C SER A 171 16.54 2.49 3.70
N ALA A 172 17.45 3.39 3.36
CA ALA A 172 17.28 4.81 3.70
C ALA A 172 16.17 5.43 2.83
N LEU A 173 15.37 6.32 3.43
CA LEU A 173 14.24 6.93 2.79
C LEU A 173 14.32 8.44 2.84
N ILE A 174 14.11 9.08 1.69
CA ILE A 174 13.80 10.51 1.57
C ILE A 174 12.47 10.61 0.85
N LYS A 175 11.47 11.26 1.45
CA LYS A 175 10.12 11.36 0.89
C LYS A 175 9.57 12.76 1.01
N TYR A 176 9.01 13.27 -0.07
CA TYR A 176 8.31 14.56 -0.08
C TYR A 176 6.82 14.35 -0.37
N HIS A 177 5.95 14.98 0.43
CA HIS A 177 4.50 14.98 0.19
C HIS A 177 4.08 16.37 -0.34
N PHE A 178 3.44 16.37 -1.48
CA PHE A 178 2.90 17.56 -2.14
C PHE A 178 1.58 18.02 -1.52
#